data_4d9ab94527c3c7320f1e0644b9ee74a3
#
_entry.id   4d9ab94527c3c7320f1e0644b9ee74a3
#
_cell.length_a   1.000
_cell.length_b   1.000
_cell.length_c   1.000
_cell.angle_alpha   90.00
_cell.angle_beta   90.00
_cell.angle_gamma   90.00
#
_symmetry.space_group_name_H-M   'P 1'
#
loop_
_entity.id
_entity.type
_entity.pdbx_description
1 polymer ?
#
loop_
_entity_poly.entity_id
_entity_poly.type
_entity_poly.pdbx_seq_one_letter_code
_entity_poly.pdbx_strand_id
1 'polypeptide(L)'
;MDFLLWLEQTGLSAWVRESSSLWAYPTILFLHTIGLATVVGVNAGIDLRILGFAPEVPVAPMTRLFPVMWVAFGINALSGTALLIADATTKLTSPVFYVKMIFIALALVDLRLLKTHVFGDPFIDKGPLSPNAKILAVTSLIFWVGAITAGRLMAYIGPVSGVR
;
A
#
# COMPACT_ATOMS: atom_id res chain seq x y z
N MET A 1 3.39 9.59 -25.67
CA MET A 1 4.77 9.11 -25.39
C MET A 1 5.67 10.26 -24.93
N ASP A 2 5.65 11.39 -25.59
CA ASP A 2 6.57 12.52 -25.31
C ASP A 2 6.49 13.07 -23.89
N PHE A 3 5.29 13.13 -23.29
CA PHE A 3 5.13 13.53 -21.89
C PHE A 3 5.79 12.58 -20.88
N LEU A 4 5.73 11.27 -21.12
CA LEU A 4 6.36 10.29 -20.24
C LEU A 4 7.88 10.35 -20.33
N LEU A 5 8.40 10.50 -21.54
CA LEU A 5 9.82 10.72 -21.78
C LEU A 5 10.30 12.03 -21.14
N TRP A 6 9.49 13.09 -21.22
CA TRP A 6 9.80 14.35 -20.54
C TRP A 6 9.87 14.18 -19.02
N LEU A 7 8.95 13.41 -18.41
CA LEU A 7 9.01 13.09 -16.97
C LEU A 7 10.30 12.39 -16.59
N GLU A 8 10.72 11.42 -17.39
CA GLU A 8 11.95 10.67 -17.14
C GLU A 8 13.22 11.50 -17.35
N GLN A 9 13.15 12.59 -18.11
CA GLN A 9 14.25 13.53 -18.34
C GLN A 9 14.33 14.64 -17.29
N THR A 10 13.42 14.68 -16.31
CA THR A 10 13.49 15.66 -15.22
C THR A 10 14.72 15.43 -14.35
N GLY A 11 15.26 16.49 -13.77
CA GLY A 11 16.44 16.42 -12.89
C GLY A 11 16.23 15.46 -11.70
N LEU A 12 15.01 15.35 -11.19
CA LEU A 12 14.66 14.39 -10.12
C LEU A 12 14.77 12.95 -10.62
N SER A 13 14.23 12.65 -11.79
CA SER A 13 14.30 11.33 -12.39
C SER A 13 15.75 10.91 -12.68
N ALA A 14 16.53 11.80 -13.28
CA ALA A 14 17.95 11.57 -13.55
C ALA A 14 18.72 11.32 -12.23
N TRP A 15 18.47 12.13 -11.20
CA TRP A 15 19.08 11.93 -9.90
C TRP A 15 18.71 10.58 -9.27
N VAL A 16 17.45 10.19 -9.32
CA VAL A 16 17.00 8.90 -8.77
C VAL A 16 17.63 7.72 -9.52
N ARG A 17 17.72 7.77 -10.85
CA ARG A 17 18.22 6.66 -11.69
C ARG A 17 19.72 6.57 -11.77
N GLU A 18 20.40 7.70 -11.93
CA GLU A 18 21.79 7.76 -12.40
C GLU A 18 22.77 8.07 -11.28
N SER A 19 22.28 8.59 -10.16
CA SER A 19 23.15 8.89 -9.01
C SER A 19 23.65 7.61 -8.36
N SER A 20 24.97 7.52 -8.18
CA SER A 20 25.59 6.47 -7.38
C SER A 20 25.41 6.65 -5.86
N SER A 21 24.71 7.71 -5.44
CA SER A 21 24.44 8.01 -4.04
C SER A 21 23.47 7.03 -3.41
N LEU A 22 23.79 6.57 -2.21
CA LEU A 22 22.86 5.75 -1.40
C LEU A 22 21.57 6.49 -1.04
N TRP A 23 21.58 7.84 -1.06
CA TRP A 23 20.42 8.68 -0.78
C TRP A 23 19.43 8.78 -1.94
N ALA A 24 19.81 8.35 -3.15
CA ALA A 24 18.95 8.36 -4.32
C ALA A 24 18.02 7.13 -4.32
N TYR A 25 18.11 6.29 -5.33
CA TYR A 25 17.25 5.13 -5.52
C TYR A 25 17.14 4.20 -4.30
N PRO A 26 18.27 3.80 -3.62
CA PRO A 26 18.19 2.87 -2.49
C PRO A 26 17.35 3.40 -1.33
N THR A 27 17.53 4.67 -0.95
CA THR A 27 16.77 5.27 0.16
C THR A 27 15.30 5.43 -0.18
N ILE A 28 14.97 5.87 -1.41
CA ILE A 28 13.58 6.01 -1.85
C ILE A 28 12.88 4.64 -1.86
N LEU A 29 13.55 3.62 -2.37
CA LEU A 29 13.03 2.25 -2.37
C LEU A 29 12.85 1.70 -0.95
N PHE A 30 13.80 1.99 -0.05
CA PHE A 30 13.71 1.63 1.36
C PHE A 30 12.50 2.28 2.02
N LEU A 31 12.31 3.60 1.85
CA LEU A 31 11.16 4.32 2.39
C LEU A 31 9.84 3.77 1.82
N HIS A 32 9.81 3.45 0.53
CA HIS A 32 8.65 2.83 -0.10
C HIS A 32 8.31 1.47 0.52
N THR A 33 9.33 0.65 0.76
CA THR A 33 9.17 -0.68 1.35
C THR A 33 8.74 -0.59 2.81
N ILE A 34 9.37 0.25 3.63
CA ILE A 34 9.01 0.43 5.05
C ILE A 34 7.61 1.04 5.18
N GLY A 35 7.28 2.05 4.36
CA GLY A 35 5.93 2.62 4.34
C GLY A 35 4.87 1.56 4.04
N LEU A 36 5.08 0.75 3.00
CA LEU A 36 4.18 -0.35 2.63
C LEU A 36 4.09 -1.40 3.75
N ALA A 37 5.22 -1.85 4.29
CA ALA A 37 5.25 -2.85 5.35
C ALA A 37 4.51 -2.38 6.60
N THR A 38 4.65 -1.10 6.96
CA THR A 38 3.95 -0.52 8.11
C THR A 38 2.44 -0.45 7.87
N VAL A 39 2.00 0.07 6.72
CA VAL A 39 0.56 0.13 6.40
C VAL A 39 -0.05 -1.25 6.42
N VAL A 40 0.51 -2.17 5.66
CA VAL A 40 -0.05 -3.53 5.50
C VAL A 40 0.07 -4.32 6.80
N GLY A 41 1.20 -4.23 7.51
CA GLY A 41 1.41 -4.97 8.75
C GLY A 41 0.44 -4.53 9.86
N VAL A 42 0.27 -3.23 10.03
CA VAL A 42 -0.69 -2.69 11.03
C VAL A 42 -2.12 -3.05 10.63
N ASN A 43 -2.48 -2.87 9.36
CA ASN A 43 -3.82 -3.23 8.88
C ASN A 43 -4.11 -4.72 9.05
N ALA A 44 -3.18 -5.58 8.66
CA ALA A 44 -3.33 -7.03 8.83
C ALA A 44 -3.46 -7.42 10.30
N GLY A 45 -2.74 -6.76 11.21
CA GLY A 45 -2.91 -6.97 12.66
C GLY A 45 -4.32 -6.64 13.14
N ILE A 46 -4.89 -5.53 12.67
CA ILE A 46 -6.29 -5.14 12.95
C ILE A 46 -7.26 -6.17 12.36
N ASP A 47 -7.09 -6.53 11.09
CA ASP A 47 -7.97 -7.46 10.39
C ASP A 47 -7.96 -8.86 11.05
N LEU A 48 -6.79 -9.38 11.38
CA LEU A 48 -6.66 -10.65 12.09
C LEU A 48 -7.34 -10.60 13.46
N ARG A 49 -7.20 -9.48 14.19
CA ARG A 49 -7.90 -9.32 15.48
C ARG A 49 -9.42 -9.32 15.30
N ILE A 50 -9.94 -8.67 14.28
CA ILE A 50 -11.39 -8.66 13.94
C ILE A 50 -11.85 -10.08 13.58
N LEU A 51 -11.02 -10.88 12.91
CA LEU A 51 -11.32 -12.26 12.56
C LEU A 51 -11.28 -13.23 13.75
N GLY A 52 -10.77 -12.78 14.90
CA GLY A 52 -10.79 -13.54 16.15
C GLY A 52 -9.43 -14.06 16.60
N PHE A 53 -8.33 -13.67 15.97
CA PHE A 53 -6.98 -13.93 16.49
C PHE A 53 -6.71 -13.06 17.71
N ALA A 54 -5.99 -13.58 18.71
CA ALA A 54 -5.65 -12.92 19.95
C ALA A 54 -6.88 -12.26 20.63
N PRO A 55 -7.91 -13.01 21.01
CA PRO A 55 -9.20 -12.49 21.48
C PRO A 55 -9.07 -11.64 22.76
N GLU A 56 -8.00 -11.84 23.52
CA GLU A 56 -7.67 -11.07 24.73
C GLU A 56 -7.24 -9.64 24.45
N VAL A 57 -6.84 -9.30 23.21
CA VAL A 57 -6.45 -7.93 22.84
C VAL A 57 -7.70 -7.11 22.52
N PRO A 58 -7.97 -5.99 23.20
CA PRO A 58 -9.14 -5.17 22.90
C PRO A 58 -9.00 -4.49 21.53
N VAL A 59 -10.13 -4.37 20.81
CA VAL A 59 -10.16 -3.77 19.45
C VAL A 59 -10.18 -2.24 19.51
N ALA A 60 -10.94 -1.66 20.45
CA ALA A 60 -11.12 -0.21 20.54
C ALA A 60 -9.81 0.59 20.59
N PRO A 61 -8.77 0.21 21.37
CA PRO A 61 -7.49 0.92 21.39
C PRO A 61 -6.74 0.90 20.07
N MET A 62 -7.00 -0.05 19.16
CA MET A 62 -6.38 -0.12 17.85
C MET A 62 -6.74 1.08 16.96
N THR A 63 -7.77 1.83 17.29
CA THR A 63 -8.09 3.12 16.65
C THR A 63 -6.87 4.06 16.60
N ARG A 64 -5.98 3.99 17.60
CA ARG A 64 -4.76 4.80 17.68
C ARG A 64 -3.73 4.45 16.59
N LEU A 65 -3.89 3.33 15.91
CA LEU A 65 -2.98 2.89 14.84
C LEU A 65 -3.31 3.55 13.49
N PHE A 66 -4.53 4.07 13.29
CA PHE A 66 -4.91 4.73 12.04
C PHE A 66 -4.02 5.92 11.66
N PRO A 67 -3.68 6.85 12.57
CA PRO A 67 -2.74 7.92 12.24
C PRO A 67 -1.37 7.40 11.77
N VAL A 68 -0.85 6.35 12.40
CA VAL A 68 0.41 5.70 12.00
C VAL A 68 0.30 5.13 10.58
N MET A 69 -0.80 4.47 10.26
CA MET A 69 -1.07 3.95 8.92
C MET A 69 -1.14 5.07 7.87
N TRP A 70 -1.78 6.20 8.19
CA TRP A 70 -1.87 7.33 7.26
C TRP A 70 -0.52 8.00 7.01
N VAL A 71 0.31 8.16 8.04
CA VAL A 71 1.69 8.66 7.88
C VAL A 71 2.50 7.70 7.02
N ALA A 72 2.46 6.41 7.33
CA ALA A 72 3.17 5.38 6.58
C ALA A 72 2.68 5.29 5.11
N PHE A 73 1.38 5.44 4.88
CA PHE A 73 0.81 5.53 3.53
C PHE A 73 1.30 6.78 2.78
N GLY A 74 1.39 7.93 3.45
CA GLY A 74 1.96 9.15 2.89
C GLY A 74 3.40 8.95 2.42
N ILE A 75 4.24 8.34 3.28
CA ILE A 75 5.64 8.00 2.94
C ILE A 75 5.67 7.04 1.73
N ASN A 76 4.83 6.01 1.73
CA ASN A 76 4.74 5.04 0.64
C ASN A 76 4.28 5.70 -0.67
N ALA A 77 3.28 6.58 -0.61
CA ALA A 77 2.76 7.28 -1.79
C ALA A 77 3.79 8.25 -2.38
N LEU A 78 4.46 9.05 -1.56
CA LEU A 78 5.48 10.00 -2.01
C LEU A 78 6.68 9.29 -2.62
N SER A 79 7.21 8.28 -1.94
CA SER A 79 8.33 7.48 -2.46
C SER A 79 7.93 6.69 -3.71
N GLY A 80 6.69 6.14 -3.75
CA GLY A 80 6.16 5.46 -4.91
C GLY A 80 5.98 6.38 -6.12
N THR A 81 5.59 7.63 -5.90
CA THR A 81 5.52 8.66 -6.96
C THR A 81 6.91 8.99 -7.50
N ALA A 82 7.92 9.12 -6.62
CA ALA A 82 9.29 9.34 -7.06
C ALA A 82 9.82 8.17 -7.92
N LEU A 83 9.57 6.93 -7.49
CA LEU A 83 9.90 5.73 -8.27
C LEU A 83 9.12 5.62 -9.59
N LEU A 84 7.88 6.12 -9.62
CA LEU A 84 7.06 6.16 -10.82
C LEU A 84 7.62 7.17 -11.83
N ILE A 85 8.00 8.37 -11.39
CA ILE A 85 8.58 9.41 -12.25
C ILE A 85 9.92 8.92 -12.82
N ALA A 86 10.71 8.20 -12.04
CA ALA A 86 12.01 7.67 -12.48
C ALA A 86 11.89 6.63 -13.60
N ASP A 87 10.75 5.94 -13.74
CA ASP A 87 10.54 4.87 -14.73
C ASP A 87 9.07 4.93 -15.25
N ALA A 88 8.66 6.13 -15.66
CA ALA A 88 7.28 6.42 -16.01
C ALA A 88 6.82 5.67 -17.26
N THR A 89 7.68 5.55 -18.26
CA THR A 89 7.36 4.88 -19.53
C THR A 89 7.05 3.40 -19.29
N THR A 90 7.90 2.71 -18.54
CA THR A 90 7.69 1.26 -18.24
C THR A 90 6.48 1.05 -17.34
N LYS A 91 6.32 1.85 -16.30
CA LYS A 91 5.26 1.66 -15.29
C LYS A 91 3.88 2.01 -15.84
N LEU A 92 3.73 3.17 -16.48
CA LEU A 92 2.44 3.65 -16.96
C LEU A 92 1.95 2.94 -18.23
N THR A 93 2.81 2.21 -18.93
CA THR A 93 2.39 1.34 -20.04
C THR A 93 2.05 -0.09 -19.59
N SER A 94 2.37 -0.45 -18.34
CA SER A 94 2.10 -1.78 -17.79
C SER A 94 0.65 -1.90 -17.28
N PRO A 95 -0.16 -2.84 -17.78
CA PRO A 95 -1.50 -3.09 -17.24
C PRO A 95 -1.48 -3.53 -15.77
N VAL A 96 -0.41 -4.18 -15.33
CA VAL A 96 -0.23 -4.63 -13.94
C VAL A 96 -0.15 -3.44 -12.97
N PHE A 97 0.37 -2.29 -13.42
CA PHE A 97 0.37 -1.06 -12.65
C PHE A 97 -1.05 -0.61 -12.29
N TYR A 98 -1.96 -0.63 -13.25
CA TYR A 98 -3.36 -0.23 -13.02
C TYR A 98 -4.09 -1.22 -12.11
N VAL A 99 -3.83 -2.51 -12.25
CA VAL A 99 -4.34 -3.54 -11.33
C VAL A 99 -3.88 -3.27 -9.89
N LYS A 100 -2.60 -2.97 -9.69
CA LYS A 100 -2.06 -2.56 -8.39
C LYS A 100 -2.80 -1.33 -7.84
N MET A 101 -2.99 -0.29 -8.67
CA MET A 101 -3.67 0.94 -8.23
C MET A 101 -5.12 0.70 -7.84
N ILE A 102 -5.83 -0.18 -8.56
CA ILE A 102 -7.20 -0.59 -8.21
C ILE A 102 -7.22 -1.27 -6.85
N PHE A 103 -6.34 -2.22 -6.59
CA PHE A 103 -6.27 -2.90 -5.30
C PHE A 103 -5.96 -1.92 -4.15
N ILE A 104 -5.04 -0.97 -4.35
CA ILE A 104 -4.75 0.06 -3.36
C ILE A 104 -5.99 0.93 -3.09
N ALA A 105 -6.70 1.37 -4.14
CA ALA A 105 -7.91 2.17 -4.00
C ALA A 105 -8.99 1.42 -3.21
N LEU A 106 -9.23 0.14 -3.54
CA LEU A 106 -10.18 -0.72 -2.82
C LEU A 106 -9.77 -0.91 -1.36
N ALA A 107 -8.49 -1.15 -1.08
CA ALA A 107 -7.97 -1.27 0.28
C ALA A 107 -8.17 0.01 1.11
N LEU A 108 -7.98 1.19 0.51
CA LEU A 108 -8.21 2.47 1.18
C LEU A 108 -9.70 2.74 1.44
N VAL A 109 -10.57 2.36 0.51
CA VAL A 109 -12.04 2.42 0.73
C VAL A 109 -12.43 1.50 1.87
N ASP A 110 -11.96 0.26 1.84
CA ASP A 110 -12.23 -0.73 2.87
C ASP A 110 -11.74 -0.28 4.25
N LEU A 111 -10.53 0.28 4.33
CA LEU A 111 -9.97 0.87 5.55
C LEU A 111 -10.85 1.99 6.11
N ARG A 112 -11.43 2.84 5.24
CA ARG A 112 -12.38 3.88 5.67
C ARG A 112 -13.68 3.28 6.19
N LEU A 113 -14.22 2.27 5.50
CA LEU A 113 -15.43 1.56 5.94
C LEU A 113 -15.20 0.89 7.29
N LEU A 114 -14.06 0.25 7.46
CA LEU A 114 -13.66 -0.39 8.72
C LEU A 114 -13.59 0.63 9.85
N LYS A 115 -12.96 1.79 9.62
CA LYS A 115 -12.88 2.87 10.59
C LYS A 115 -14.25 3.41 10.98
N THR A 116 -15.16 3.61 10.02
CA THR A 116 -16.46 4.23 10.26
C THR A 116 -17.49 3.26 10.82
N HIS A 117 -17.54 2.02 10.32
CA HIS A 117 -18.60 1.06 10.68
C HIS A 117 -18.20 0.11 11.80
N VAL A 118 -16.92 -0.15 11.98
CA VAL A 118 -16.45 -1.05 13.03
C VAL A 118 -15.92 -0.25 14.22
N PHE A 119 -14.98 0.65 14.01
CA PHE A 119 -14.42 1.47 15.08
C PHE A 119 -15.28 2.67 15.49
N GLY A 120 -16.35 2.95 14.76
CA GLY A 120 -17.37 3.93 15.15
C GLY A 120 -18.35 3.40 16.21
N ASP A 121 -18.35 2.10 16.48
CA ASP A 121 -19.22 1.50 17.51
C ASP A 121 -18.61 1.67 18.91
N PRO A 122 -19.29 2.41 19.81
CA PRO A 122 -18.83 2.58 21.20
C PRO A 122 -18.79 1.26 22.01
N PHE A 123 -19.46 0.23 21.53
CA PHE A 123 -19.58 -1.07 22.19
C PHE A 123 -18.77 -2.18 21.54
N ILE A 124 -17.81 -1.83 20.67
CA ILE A 124 -17.01 -2.77 19.87
C ILE A 124 -16.38 -3.90 20.69
N ASP A 125 -15.98 -3.65 21.94
CA ASP A 125 -15.36 -4.66 22.82
C ASP A 125 -16.38 -5.35 23.78
N LYS A 126 -17.69 -5.02 23.72
CA LYS A 126 -18.69 -5.56 24.65
C LYS A 126 -19.41 -6.80 24.14
N GLY A 127 -19.10 -7.26 22.93
CA GLY A 127 -19.76 -8.43 22.33
C GLY A 127 -19.02 -8.97 21.12
N PRO A 128 -19.56 -10.01 20.48
CA PRO A 128 -18.98 -10.56 19.28
C PRO A 128 -19.06 -9.52 18.13
N LEU A 129 -17.96 -9.39 17.40
CA LEU A 129 -17.90 -8.51 16.22
C LEU A 129 -18.90 -8.96 15.15
N SER A 130 -19.52 -8.00 14.49
CA SER A 130 -20.54 -8.25 13.47
C SER A 130 -19.99 -9.04 12.29
N PRO A 131 -20.81 -9.82 11.59
CA PRO A 131 -20.42 -10.50 10.36
C PRO A 131 -19.88 -9.54 9.30
N ASN A 132 -20.42 -8.32 9.21
CA ASN A 132 -19.94 -7.30 8.29
C ASN A 132 -18.52 -6.84 8.61
N ALA A 133 -18.16 -6.70 9.89
CA ALA A 133 -16.79 -6.39 10.31
C ALA A 133 -15.80 -7.47 9.84
N LYS A 134 -16.18 -8.74 9.95
CA LYS A 134 -15.35 -9.86 9.49
C LYS A 134 -15.21 -9.90 7.97
N ILE A 135 -16.27 -9.57 7.23
CA ILE A 135 -16.21 -9.47 5.76
C ILE A 135 -15.24 -8.37 5.36
N LEU A 136 -15.34 -7.17 5.97
CA LEU A 136 -14.40 -6.09 5.72
C LEU A 136 -12.96 -6.49 6.03
N ALA A 137 -12.71 -7.19 7.13
CA ALA A 137 -11.36 -7.65 7.46
C ALA A 137 -10.80 -8.66 6.42
N VAL A 138 -11.64 -9.57 5.91
CA VAL A 138 -11.22 -10.50 4.85
C VAL A 138 -10.96 -9.78 3.54
N THR A 139 -11.86 -8.89 3.11
CA THR A 139 -11.69 -8.13 1.86
C THR A 139 -10.46 -7.22 1.90
N SER A 140 -10.21 -6.58 3.05
CA SER A 140 -9.01 -5.80 3.30
C SER A 140 -7.72 -6.61 3.08
N LEU A 141 -7.62 -7.79 3.70
CA LEU A 141 -6.48 -8.70 3.50
C LEU A 141 -6.30 -9.09 2.04
N ILE A 142 -7.39 -9.42 1.34
CA ILE A 142 -7.36 -9.78 -0.09
C ILE A 142 -6.84 -8.61 -0.92
N PHE A 143 -7.31 -7.39 -0.67
CA PHE A 143 -6.89 -6.21 -1.43
C PHE A 143 -5.41 -5.87 -1.20
N TRP A 144 -4.92 -5.97 0.03
CA TRP A 144 -3.50 -5.76 0.30
C TRP A 144 -2.61 -6.85 -0.30
N VAL A 145 -2.99 -8.12 -0.21
CA VAL A 145 -2.28 -9.22 -0.86
C VAL A 145 -2.26 -9.02 -2.38
N GLY A 146 -3.40 -8.62 -2.98
CA GLY A 146 -3.50 -8.30 -4.39
C GLY A 146 -2.57 -7.15 -4.80
N ALA A 147 -2.53 -6.06 -4.02
CA ALA A 147 -1.68 -4.90 -4.27
C ALA A 147 -0.18 -5.27 -4.21
N ILE A 148 0.23 -6.07 -3.21
CA ILE A 148 1.61 -6.54 -3.06
C ILE A 148 1.99 -7.46 -4.21
N THR A 149 1.13 -8.43 -4.53
CA THR A 149 1.37 -9.39 -5.63
C THR A 149 1.49 -8.67 -6.96
N ALA A 150 0.57 -7.75 -7.29
CA ALA A 150 0.65 -6.95 -8.49
C ALA A 150 1.93 -6.10 -8.52
N GLY A 151 2.31 -5.49 -7.37
CA GLY A 151 3.55 -4.74 -7.26
C GLY A 151 4.81 -5.58 -7.54
N ARG A 152 4.81 -6.83 -7.08
CA ARG A 152 5.91 -7.78 -7.36
C ARG A 152 5.91 -8.23 -8.82
N LEU A 153 4.75 -8.55 -9.37
CA LEU A 153 4.63 -8.97 -10.77
C LEU A 153 5.14 -7.91 -11.75
N MET A 154 4.98 -6.62 -11.44
CA MET A 154 5.56 -5.54 -12.26
C MET A 154 7.08 -5.66 -12.43
N ALA A 155 7.81 -6.24 -11.49
CA ALA A 155 9.25 -6.44 -11.59
C ALA A 155 9.63 -7.61 -12.50
N TYR A 156 8.70 -8.52 -12.78
CA TYR A 156 8.93 -9.72 -13.58
C TYR A 156 8.24 -9.69 -14.95
N ILE A 157 7.14 -8.96 -15.07
CA ILE A 157 6.33 -8.86 -16.29
C ILE A 157 6.47 -7.44 -16.85
N GLY A 158 7.58 -7.17 -17.50
CA GLY A 158 7.83 -5.87 -18.11
C GLY A 158 8.93 -5.93 -19.16
N PRO A 159 9.04 -4.94 -20.05
CA PRO A 159 10.03 -4.93 -21.13
C PRO A 159 11.48 -4.95 -20.63
N VAL A 160 11.72 -4.61 -19.36
CA VAL A 160 13.05 -4.61 -18.71
C VAL A 160 13.38 -5.95 -18.03
N SER A 161 12.40 -6.83 -17.84
CA SER A 161 12.59 -8.09 -17.11
C SER A 161 13.29 -9.19 -17.93
N GLY A 162 13.60 -8.94 -19.18
CA GLY A 162 14.21 -9.95 -20.08
C GLY A 162 13.31 -11.14 -20.43
N VAL A 163 12.11 -11.19 -19.88
CA VAL A 163 11.07 -12.16 -20.23
C VAL A 163 10.27 -11.55 -21.38
N ARG A 164 10.68 -11.88 -22.62
CA ARG A 164 9.94 -11.61 -23.85
C ARG A 164 8.98 -12.75 -24.16
#